data_45654eae75762aa8cd0a83ae26508ea2
#
_entry.id   45654eae75762aa8cd0a83ae26508ea2
#
_cell.length_a   1.000
_cell.length_b   1.000
_cell.length_c   1.000
_cell.angle_alpha   90.00
_cell.angle_beta   90.00
_cell.angle_gamma   90.00
#
_symmetry.space_group_name_H-M   'P 1'
#
loop_
_entity.id
_entity.type
_entity.pdbx_description
1 polymer ?
#
loop_
_entity_poly.entity_id
_entity_poly.type
_entity_poly.pdbx_seq_one_letter_code
_entity_poly.pdbx_strand_id
1 'polypeptide(L)'
;MNEKVRMSPQTLDVLEALLSEPAAWRYGYDLSRDTSLKSGTLYPILMRLAKRRWLETRWETARQPTGKPPRHMYRLTPNGLQFAKEMVKDTRQSRLVERPAYCGAKA
;
A
#
# COMPACT_ATOMS: atom_id res chain seq x y z
N MET A 1 21.96 7.22 -2.77
CA MET A 1 21.72 6.94 -2.83
C MET A 1 20.96 6.45 -2.90
N ASN A 2 20.81 6.44 -3.18
CA ASN A 2 20.12 6.02 -3.25
C ASN A 2 19.65 5.15 -3.00
N GLU A 3 19.38 5.06 -2.64
CA GLU A 3 19.06 4.16 -2.29
C GLU A 3 17.89 3.87 -2.84
N LYS A 4 17.86 3.14 -3.60
CA LYS A 4 16.82 2.77 -4.18
C LYS A 4 16.10 1.84 -3.38
N VAL A 5 14.93 2.01 -3.01
CA VAL A 5 14.14 1.09 -2.27
C VAL A 5 13.63 0.04 -3.21
N ARG A 6 13.97 -1.22 -2.95
CA ARG A 6 13.45 -2.24 -3.75
C ARG A 6 12.02 -2.45 -3.47
N MET A 7 11.15 -2.44 -4.44
CA MET A 7 9.74 -2.63 -4.28
C MET A 7 9.35 -3.99 -4.75
N SER A 8 8.82 -4.80 -3.86
CA SER A 8 8.28 -6.08 -4.26
C SER A 8 6.94 -5.84 -4.95
N PRO A 9 6.47 -6.77 -5.75
CA PRO A 9 5.15 -6.61 -6.35
C PRO A 9 4.06 -6.42 -5.32
N GLN A 10 4.17 -7.08 -4.20
CA GLN A 10 3.16 -6.94 -3.15
C GLN A 10 3.16 -5.53 -2.59
N THR A 11 4.33 -4.93 -2.42
CA THR A 11 4.39 -3.57 -1.91
C THR A 11 3.76 -2.62 -2.91
N LEU A 12 4.00 -2.82 -4.19
CA LEU A 12 3.38 -1.98 -5.20
C LEU A 12 1.88 -2.14 -5.20
N ASP A 13 1.38 -3.35 -4.98
CA ASP A 13 -0.06 -3.56 -4.89
C ASP A 13 -0.65 -2.75 -3.74
N VAL A 14 0.04 -2.72 -2.62
CA VAL A 14 -0.44 -1.97 -1.47
C VAL A 14 -0.42 -0.47 -1.78
N LEU A 15 0.62 0.01 -2.43
CA LEU A 15 0.69 1.42 -2.77
C LEU A 15 -0.41 1.81 -3.75
N GLU A 16 -0.70 0.95 -4.71
CA GLU A 16 -1.77 1.22 -5.64
C GLU A 16 -3.12 1.26 -4.95
N ALA A 17 -3.34 0.34 -4.03
CA ALA A 17 -4.59 0.33 -3.30
C ALA A 17 -4.76 1.61 -2.48
N LEU A 18 -3.68 2.06 -1.86
CA LEU A 18 -3.75 3.28 -1.09
C LEU A 18 -3.95 4.49 -1.98
N LEU A 19 -3.38 4.47 -3.18
CA LEU A 19 -3.55 5.60 -4.10
C LEU A 19 -4.96 5.71 -4.66
N SER A 20 -5.71 4.63 -4.65
CA SER A 20 -7.07 4.69 -5.17
C SER A 20 -7.94 5.64 -4.37
N GLU A 21 -7.64 5.84 -3.10
CA GLU A 21 -8.33 6.81 -2.29
C GLU A 21 -7.34 7.41 -1.32
N PRO A 22 -6.48 8.27 -1.82
CA PRO A 22 -5.33 8.71 -1.04
C PRO A 22 -5.65 9.49 0.20
N ALA A 23 -6.79 10.16 0.23
CA ALA A 23 -7.14 10.95 1.40
C ALA A 23 -7.91 10.16 2.44
N ALA A 24 -8.32 8.97 2.11
CA ALA A 24 -9.18 8.21 3.00
C ALA A 24 -8.38 7.35 3.96
N TRP A 25 -8.91 7.20 5.16
CA TRP A 25 -8.33 6.26 6.09
C TRP A 25 -8.81 4.88 5.69
N ARG A 26 -7.87 3.96 5.54
CA ARG A 26 -8.21 2.61 5.11
C ARG A 26 -7.89 1.61 6.20
N TYR A 27 -8.76 0.64 6.41
CA TYR A 27 -8.51 -0.39 7.40
C TYR A 27 -7.61 -1.46 6.77
N GLY A 28 -6.87 -2.17 7.62
CA GLY A 28 -6.09 -3.28 7.12
C GLY A 28 -6.93 -4.30 6.38
N TYR A 29 -8.15 -4.54 6.87
CA TYR A 29 -9.04 -5.47 6.21
C TYR A 29 -9.36 -5.04 4.78
N ASP A 30 -9.61 -3.74 4.58
CA ASP A 30 -9.91 -3.23 3.24
C ASP A 30 -8.71 -3.41 2.32
N LEU A 31 -7.53 -3.14 2.83
CA LEU A 31 -6.33 -3.28 2.02
C LEU A 31 -6.06 -4.74 1.70
N SER A 32 -6.32 -5.62 2.65
CA SER A 32 -6.16 -7.04 2.40
C SER A 32 -7.09 -7.50 1.30
N ARG A 33 -8.33 -7.04 1.34
CA ARG A 33 -9.29 -7.43 0.34
C ARG A 33 -8.92 -6.87 -1.04
N ASP A 34 -8.54 -5.60 -1.09
CA ASP A 34 -8.24 -4.96 -2.35
C ASP A 34 -6.97 -5.50 -3.01
N THR A 35 -6.01 -5.93 -2.22
CA THR A 35 -4.76 -6.41 -2.76
C THR A 35 -4.72 -7.92 -2.85
N SER A 36 -5.66 -8.59 -2.21
CA SER A 36 -5.69 -10.05 -2.10
C SER A 36 -4.50 -10.58 -1.32
N LEU A 37 -3.89 -9.76 -0.51
CA LEU A 37 -2.77 -10.18 0.32
C LEU A 37 -3.27 -10.60 1.69
N LYS A 38 -2.71 -11.66 2.21
CA LYS A 38 -3.07 -12.11 3.53
C LYS A 38 -2.40 -11.24 4.56
N SER A 39 -2.95 -11.22 5.75
CA SER A 39 -2.44 -10.34 6.80
C SER A 39 -0.96 -10.58 7.08
N GLY A 40 -0.51 -11.82 7.01
CA GLY A 40 0.89 -12.10 7.27
C GLY A 40 1.84 -11.47 6.26
N THR A 41 1.36 -11.15 5.08
CA THR A 41 2.16 -10.46 4.09
C THR A 41 1.90 -8.97 4.14
N LEU A 42 0.66 -8.60 4.32
CA LEU A 42 0.26 -7.20 4.28
C LEU A 42 0.82 -6.38 5.43
N TYR A 43 0.68 -6.86 6.66
CA TYR A 43 1.06 -6.03 7.80
C TYR A 43 2.55 -5.70 7.86
N PRO A 44 3.46 -6.62 7.53
CA PRO A 44 4.86 -6.22 7.49
C PRO A 44 5.14 -5.10 6.48
N ILE A 45 4.40 -5.10 5.37
CA ILE A 45 4.56 -4.05 4.39
C ILE A 45 4.07 -2.73 4.96
N LEU A 46 2.89 -2.74 5.59
CA LEU A 46 2.35 -1.53 6.18
C LEU A 46 3.27 -0.99 7.26
N MET A 47 3.86 -1.86 8.05
CA MET A 47 4.75 -1.43 9.10
C MET A 47 6.01 -0.79 8.53
N ARG A 48 6.53 -1.35 7.46
CA ARG A 48 7.70 -0.77 6.83
C ARG A 48 7.42 0.60 6.26
N LEU A 49 6.27 0.75 5.63
CA LEU A 49 5.90 2.05 5.07
C LEU A 49 5.69 3.08 6.17
N ALA A 50 5.08 2.65 7.27
CA ALA A 50 4.86 3.55 8.39
C ALA A 50 6.17 3.98 9.02
N LYS A 51 7.13 3.07 9.08
CA LYS A 51 8.39 3.38 9.67
C LYS A 51 9.14 4.42 8.86
N ARG A 52 8.94 4.43 7.57
CA ARG A 52 9.57 5.42 6.72
C ARG A 52 8.74 6.68 6.62
N ARG A 53 7.66 6.75 7.37
CA ARG A 53 6.80 7.92 7.40
C ARG A 53 6.09 8.21 6.10
N TRP A 54 5.91 7.16 5.32
CA TRP A 54 5.11 7.27 4.12
C TRP A 54 3.65 6.93 4.41
N LEU A 55 3.37 6.33 5.58
CA LEU A 55 2.01 6.06 6.03
C LEU A 55 1.82 6.64 7.40
N GLU A 56 0.66 7.22 7.64
CA GLU A 56 0.25 7.55 8.99
C GLU A 56 -0.68 6.46 9.46
N THR A 57 -0.69 6.22 10.74
CA THR A 57 -1.55 5.20 11.30
C THR A 57 -2.38 5.81 12.42
N ARG A 58 -3.52 5.20 12.68
CA ARG A 58 -4.41 5.71 13.67
C ARG A 58 -5.33 4.61 14.10
N TRP A 59 -5.69 4.60 15.38
CA TRP A 59 -6.69 3.65 15.87
C TRP A 59 -8.02 4.34 15.87
N GLU A 60 -9.09 3.57 15.66
CA GLU A 60 -10.41 4.14 15.77
C GLU A 60 -10.57 4.69 17.17
N THR A 61 -11.19 5.84 17.28
CA THR A 61 -11.30 6.45 18.57
C THR A 61 -12.47 5.91 19.36
N ALA A 62 -13.53 5.53 18.69
CA ALA A 62 -14.71 5.11 19.38
C ALA A 62 -14.80 3.62 19.44
N ARG A 63 -15.19 3.11 20.61
CA ARG A 63 -15.40 1.72 20.73
C ARG A 63 -16.63 1.36 19.98
N GLN A 64 -16.64 0.26 19.29
CA GLN A 64 -17.80 -0.15 18.54
C GLN A 64 -18.92 -0.56 19.45
N PRO A 65 -20.15 -0.31 19.04
CA PRO A 65 -21.29 -0.69 19.86
C PRO A 65 -21.34 -2.17 20.15
N THR A 66 -20.74 -2.97 19.26
CA THR A 66 -20.75 -4.39 19.46
C THR A 66 -19.69 -4.83 20.44
N GLY A 67 -18.91 -3.92 20.94
CA GLY A 67 -17.86 -4.29 21.86
C GLY A 67 -16.59 -4.74 21.22
N LYS A 68 -16.50 -4.70 19.91
CA LYS A 68 -15.28 -5.11 19.23
C LYS A 68 -14.19 -4.09 19.48
N PRO A 69 -12.95 -4.52 19.48
CA PRO A 69 -11.86 -3.59 19.73
C PRO A 69 -11.72 -2.58 18.57
N PRO A 70 -11.14 -1.43 18.83
CA PRO A 70 -10.90 -0.45 17.79
C PRO A 70 -10.01 -1.04 16.71
N ARG A 71 -10.20 -0.60 15.49
CA ARG A 71 -9.41 -1.10 14.37
C ARG A 71 -8.34 -0.10 13.98
N HIS A 72 -7.27 -0.61 13.41
CA HIS A 72 -6.16 0.22 12.99
C HIS A 72 -6.42 0.72 11.57
N MET A 73 -6.16 1.98 11.35
CA MET A 73 -6.39 2.59 10.04
C MET A 73 -5.09 3.15 9.51
N TYR A 74 -5.01 3.27 8.19
CA TYR A 74 -3.81 3.71 7.52
C TYR A 74 -4.13 4.70 6.42
N ARG A 75 -3.25 5.66 6.22
CA ARG A 75 -3.42 6.65 5.16
C ARG A 75 -2.04 7.12 4.73
N LEU A 76 -1.88 7.46 3.44
CA LEU A 76 -0.61 7.98 2.98
C LEU A 76 -0.35 9.39 3.54
N THR A 77 0.87 9.64 3.94
CA THR A 77 1.27 11.00 4.30
C THR A 77 1.51 11.76 3.00
N PRO A 78 1.66 13.07 3.03
CA PRO A 78 1.99 13.80 1.82
C PRO A 78 3.26 13.28 1.15
N ASN A 79 4.28 12.96 1.94
CA ASN A 79 5.48 12.38 1.37
C ASN A 79 5.21 11.00 0.81
N GLY A 80 4.38 10.23 1.49
CA GLY A 80 4.03 8.90 1.02
C GLY A 80 3.23 8.95 -0.26
N LEU A 81 2.36 9.93 -0.38
CA LEU A 81 1.57 10.09 -1.59
C LEU A 81 2.48 10.34 -2.78
N GLN A 82 3.43 11.24 -2.63
CA GLN A 82 4.33 11.54 -3.71
C GLN A 82 5.21 10.34 -4.05
N PHE A 83 5.73 9.68 -3.04
CA PHE A 83 6.55 8.50 -3.23
C PHE A 83 5.76 7.41 -3.96
N ALA A 84 4.54 7.17 -3.54
CA ALA A 84 3.72 6.13 -4.13
C ALA A 84 3.43 6.42 -5.60
N LYS A 85 3.13 7.67 -5.90
CA LYS A 85 2.85 8.04 -7.28
C LYS A 85 4.07 7.81 -8.15
N GLU A 86 5.23 8.17 -7.66
CA GLU A 86 6.44 8.01 -8.44
C GLU A 86 6.80 6.55 -8.63
N MET A 87 6.63 5.76 -7.59
CA MET A 87 7.00 4.36 -7.70
C MET A 87 6.06 3.59 -8.61
N VAL A 88 4.79 3.87 -8.52
CA VAL A 88 3.83 3.19 -9.37
C VAL A 88 4.04 3.61 -10.83
N LYS A 89 4.30 4.88 -11.05
CA LYS A 89 4.52 5.37 -12.38
C LYS A 89 5.77 4.75 -13.00
N ASP A 90 6.86 4.74 -12.26
CA ASP A 90 8.09 4.16 -12.75
C ASP A 90 7.93 2.70 -13.07
N THR A 91 7.27 1.98 -12.22
CA THR A 91 7.09 0.55 -12.42
C THR A 91 6.24 0.28 -13.63
N ARG A 92 5.20 1.08 -13.84
CA ARG A 92 4.38 0.88 -15.00
C ARG A 92 5.15 1.15 -16.27
N GLN A 93 5.98 2.17 -16.26
CA GLN A 93 6.76 2.47 -17.42
C GLN A 93 7.77 1.37 -17.71
N SER A 94 8.37 0.83 -16.68
CA SER A 94 9.29 -0.26 -16.86
C SER A 94 8.60 -1.47 -17.43
N ARG A 95 7.41 -1.75 -16.92
CA ARG A 95 6.68 -2.88 -17.42
C ARG A 95 6.31 -2.71 -18.85
N LEU A 96 5.92 -1.51 -19.22
CA LEU A 96 5.55 -1.28 -20.58
C LEU A 96 6.74 -1.49 -21.51
N VAL A 97 7.88 -1.08 -21.09
CA VAL A 97 9.04 -1.23 -21.89
C VAL A 97 9.50 -2.65 -21.99
N GLU A 98 9.52 -3.32 -20.91
CA GLU A 98 9.97 -4.63 -20.91
C GLU A 98 9.03 -5.67 -21.11
N ARG A 99 7.86 -5.51 -21.28
CA ARG A 99 7.03 -6.55 -21.22
C ARG A 99 6.44 -7.11 -22.33
N PRO A 100 6.84 -6.92 -23.44
CA PRO A 100 6.23 -7.51 -24.55
C PRO A 100 6.06 -8.98 -24.35
N ALA A 101 7.06 -9.60 -23.99
CA ALA A 101 6.98 -10.97 -23.92
C ALA A 101 6.26 -11.46 -22.75
N TYR A 102 6.25 -10.72 -21.73
CA TYR A 102 5.74 -11.18 -20.59
C TYR A 102 4.37 -10.93 -20.38
N CYS A 103 3.84 -10.08 -21.09
CA CYS A 103 2.61 -9.70 -20.87
C CYS A 103 1.61 -10.73 -20.90
N GLY A 104 1.75 -11.59 -21.71
CA GLY A 104 0.76 -12.56 -21.82
C GLY A 104 0.59 -13.31 -20.57
N ALA A 105 1.63 -13.51 -19.97
CA ALA A 105 1.60 -14.35 -18.87
C ALA A 105 0.76 -13.84 -17.82
N LYS A 106 0.66 -12.66 -17.75
CA LYS A 106 0.03 -12.22 -16.73
C LYS A 106 -1.30 -12.21 -16.82
N ALA A 107 -1.66 -12.18 -17.62
CA ALA A 107 -3.01 -12.16 -17.76
C ALA A 107 -3.72 -12.16 -16.56
#